data_15011ba0349d58b15ae3007443963715
#
_entry.id   15011ba0349d58b15ae3007443963715
#
_cell.length_a   1.000
_cell.length_b   1.000
_cell.length_c   1.000
_cell.angle_alpha   90.00
_cell.angle_beta   90.00
_cell.angle_gamma   90.00
#
_symmetry.space_group_name_H-M   'P 1'
#
loop_
_entity.id
_entity.type
_entity.pdbx_description
1 polymer ?
#
loop_
_entity_poly.entity_id
_entity_poly.type
_entity_poly.pdbx_seq_one_letter_code
_entity_poly.pdbx_strand_id
1 'polypeptide(L)'
;MSYIDQIKEKARADKKTIVLPETNDKRTLIAASHILEEGIADIIMIGDEEKIRDGAGWLEVELDGVTVVNPQTTDKLDKYVELLYETRKAKGMTMEKARETLLNDYLTFGVMMVKANDADGMVAGACHATADTLRPALQILKTAPGVKLVSGFFILDVPDCKYGANGTFLFADCGLNQDPNAEELAAIAESSAKSFQSLVGAKPIIAMLSHSTKGSAKHPLVDKVVEATRIAHEQYPGLCIDGEMQPDAALVPSIAKSKAPGSEVAGKANVLIFPNLDCGNIGYKLVQRLGKAEAYGPMLQGIAKPVNDLSRGCSWQDIVGVVALTAVQAQLS
;
A
#
# COMPACT_ATOMS: atom_id res chain seq x y z
N MET A 1 -17.57 -14.62 -5.74
CA MET A 1 -17.23 -13.41 -4.97
C MET A 1 -15.82 -13.02 -5.38
N SER A 2 -15.63 -11.83 -5.92
CA SER A 2 -14.30 -11.33 -6.33
C SER A 2 -13.39 -11.14 -5.10
N TYR A 3 -12.09 -10.95 -5.32
CA TYR A 3 -11.17 -10.64 -4.22
C TYR A 3 -11.60 -9.37 -3.46
N ILE A 4 -11.95 -8.31 -4.18
CA ILE A 4 -12.34 -7.05 -3.55
C ILE A 4 -13.65 -7.15 -2.76
N ASP A 5 -14.61 -7.98 -3.18
CA ASP A 5 -15.83 -8.21 -2.41
C ASP A 5 -15.53 -8.84 -1.06
N GLN A 6 -14.58 -9.80 -1.00
CA GLN A 6 -14.13 -10.41 0.26
C GLN A 6 -13.45 -9.40 1.17
N ILE A 7 -12.66 -8.47 0.62
CA ILE A 7 -12.04 -7.39 1.39
C ILE A 7 -13.08 -6.41 1.93
N LYS A 8 -14.07 -6.04 1.12
CA LYS A 8 -15.18 -5.19 1.57
C LYS A 8 -15.97 -5.83 2.73
N GLU A 9 -16.24 -7.13 2.65
CA GLU A 9 -16.89 -7.86 3.75
C GLU A 9 -16.05 -7.85 5.05
N LYS A 10 -14.73 -8.07 4.93
CA LYS A 10 -13.83 -7.97 6.10
C LYS A 10 -13.82 -6.55 6.67
N ALA A 11 -13.78 -5.52 5.83
CA ALA A 11 -13.81 -4.12 6.27
C ALA A 11 -15.10 -3.79 7.03
N ARG A 12 -16.27 -4.24 6.54
CA ARG A 12 -17.58 -4.06 7.18
C ARG A 12 -17.68 -4.74 8.55
N ALA A 13 -17.01 -5.88 8.73
CA ALA A 13 -17.09 -6.66 9.97
C ALA A 13 -16.51 -5.93 11.18
N ASP A 14 -15.51 -5.05 10.98
CA ASP A 14 -14.90 -4.19 12.00
C ASP A 14 -14.53 -2.86 11.36
N LYS A 15 -15.51 -1.96 11.27
CA LYS A 15 -15.37 -0.66 10.63
C LYS A 15 -14.24 0.16 11.22
N LYS A 16 -13.45 0.75 10.37
CA LYS A 16 -12.37 1.67 10.71
C LYS A 16 -12.64 3.05 10.16
N THR A 17 -12.07 4.05 10.79
CA THR A 17 -12.17 5.45 10.39
C THR A 17 -11.01 5.81 9.45
N ILE A 18 -11.32 6.13 8.19
CA ILE A 18 -10.31 6.44 7.17
C ILE A 18 -10.41 7.90 6.75
N VAL A 19 -9.26 8.57 6.70
CA VAL A 19 -9.14 9.97 6.24
C VAL A 19 -8.97 10.01 4.73
N LEU A 20 -9.77 10.86 4.07
CA LEU A 20 -9.67 11.24 2.67
C LEU A 20 -9.40 12.75 2.57
N PRO A 21 -8.12 13.18 2.45
CA PRO A 21 -7.78 14.61 2.52
C PRO A 21 -7.97 15.35 1.19
N GLU A 22 -8.10 14.66 0.06
CA GLU A 22 -8.16 15.23 -1.29
C GLU A 22 -9.61 15.57 -1.71
N THR A 23 -10.26 16.41 -0.93
CA THR A 23 -11.69 16.75 -1.07
C THR A 23 -12.03 17.61 -2.29
N ASN A 24 -11.02 18.15 -2.98
CA ASN A 24 -11.18 18.88 -4.24
C ASN A 24 -11.24 17.95 -5.47
N ASP A 25 -10.96 16.67 -5.31
CA ASP A 25 -11.04 15.70 -6.40
C ASP A 25 -12.42 15.02 -6.42
N LYS A 26 -13.11 15.14 -7.55
CA LYS A 26 -14.44 14.54 -7.73
C LYS A 26 -14.47 13.04 -7.48
N ARG A 27 -13.38 12.32 -7.79
CA ARG A 27 -13.30 10.87 -7.59
C ARG A 27 -13.32 10.52 -6.10
N THR A 28 -12.71 11.36 -5.27
CA THR A 28 -12.72 11.21 -3.81
C THR A 28 -14.12 11.38 -3.24
N LEU A 29 -14.89 12.38 -3.72
CA LEU A 29 -16.28 12.60 -3.29
C LEU A 29 -17.18 11.43 -3.70
N ILE A 30 -17.09 10.97 -4.97
CA ILE A 30 -17.83 9.82 -5.48
C ILE A 30 -17.47 8.55 -4.67
N ALA A 31 -16.19 8.30 -4.45
CA ALA A 31 -15.75 7.14 -3.68
C ALA A 31 -16.27 7.17 -2.25
N ALA A 32 -16.24 8.33 -1.58
CA ALA A 32 -16.73 8.48 -0.21
C ALA A 32 -18.23 8.14 -0.12
N SER A 33 -19.06 8.61 -1.07
CA SER A 33 -20.48 8.26 -1.13
C SER A 33 -20.68 6.74 -1.19
N HIS A 34 -20.00 6.05 -2.11
CA HIS A 34 -20.11 4.59 -2.22
C HIS A 34 -19.58 3.85 -0.98
N ILE A 35 -18.48 4.33 -0.35
CA ILE A 35 -17.94 3.71 0.86
C ILE A 35 -18.94 3.81 2.02
N LEU A 36 -19.61 4.96 2.17
CA LEU A 36 -20.60 5.19 3.21
C LEU A 36 -21.88 4.37 2.94
N GLU A 37 -22.39 4.39 1.71
CA GLU A 37 -23.54 3.59 1.28
C GLU A 37 -23.32 2.09 1.49
N GLU A 38 -22.16 1.57 1.10
CA GLU A 38 -21.80 0.17 1.28
C GLU A 38 -21.38 -0.16 2.72
N GLY A 39 -21.22 0.83 3.59
CA GLY A 39 -20.83 0.64 4.99
C GLY A 39 -19.42 0.08 5.20
N ILE A 40 -18.49 0.34 4.27
CA ILE A 40 -17.13 -0.22 4.25
C ILE A 40 -16.26 0.37 5.36
N ALA A 41 -16.34 1.69 5.57
CA ALA A 41 -15.56 2.43 6.56
C ALA A 41 -16.31 3.70 6.99
N ASP A 42 -15.94 4.25 8.14
CA ASP A 42 -16.31 5.61 8.51
C ASP A 42 -15.32 6.57 7.85
N ILE A 43 -15.82 7.68 7.29
CA ILE A 43 -14.98 8.58 6.48
C ILE A 43 -14.83 9.94 7.17
N ILE A 44 -13.59 10.40 7.27
CA ILE A 44 -13.26 11.79 7.59
C ILE A 44 -12.73 12.48 6.34
N MET A 45 -13.34 13.62 5.99
CA MET A 45 -12.87 14.52 4.95
C MET A 45 -12.25 15.77 5.56
N ILE A 46 -11.15 16.26 4.97
CA ILE A 46 -10.46 17.46 5.46
C ILE A 46 -10.79 18.64 4.54
N GLY A 47 -11.30 19.72 5.10
CA GLY A 47 -11.57 20.95 4.36
C GLY A 47 -12.74 21.75 4.88
N ASP A 48 -13.21 22.65 4.03
CA ASP A 48 -14.38 23.49 4.26
C ASP A 48 -15.64 22.68 3.97
N GLU A 49 -16.53 22.54 4.97
CA GLU A 49 -17.72 21.70 4.87
C GLU A 49 -18.70 22.16 3.78
N GLU A 50 -18.91 23.47 3.67
CA GLU A 50 -19.81 24.02 2.66
C GLU A 50 -19.32 23.66 1.25
N LYS A 51 -18.02 23.86 0.98
CA LYS A 51 -17.42 23.53 -0.33
C LYS A 51 -17.47 22.03 -0.64
N ILE A 52 -17.27 21.17 0.36
CA ILE A 52 -17.34 19.71 0.19
C ILE A 52 -18.78 19.30 -0.16
N ARG A 53 -19.77 19.83 0.56
CA ARG A 53 -21.19 19.52 0.31
C ARG A 53 -21.68 20.09 -1.03
N ASP A 54 -21.24 21.32 -1.38
CA ASP A 54 -21.52 21.88 -2.70
C ASP A 54 -20.94 21.03 -3.83
N GLY A 55 -19.68 20.58 -3.66
CA GLY A 55 -19.02 19.68 -4.61
C GLY A 55 -19.76 18.35 -4.78
N ALA A 56 -20.24 17.76 -3.70
CA ALA A 56 -21.06 16.55 -3.73
C ALA A 56 -22.41 16.78 -4.44
N GLY A 57 -23.06 17.90 -4.14
CA GLY A 57 -24.32 18.28 -4.80
C GLY A 57 -24.17 18.45 -6.31
N TRP A 58 -23.08 19.05 -6.78
CA TRP A 58 -22.79 19.15 -8.23
C TRP A 58 -22.57 17.80 -8.90
N LEU A 59 -22.13 16.79 -8.14
CA LEU A 59 -21.90 15.43 -8.62
C LEU A 59 -23.10 14.51 -8.40
N GLU A 60 -24.16 15.03 -7.79
CA GLU A 60 -25.37 14.26 -7.44
C GLU A 60 -25.04 13.04 -6.55
N VAL A 61 -24.10 13.19 -5.60
CA VAL A 61 -23.71 12.14 -4.63
C VAL A 61 -24.03 12.57 -3.20
N GLU A 62 -24.45 11.60 -2.40
CA GLU A 62 -24.77 11.82 -0.99
C GLU A 62 -23.55 11.54 -0.12
N LEU A 63 -23.33 12.40 0.88
CA LEU A 63 -22.26 12.25 1.87
C LEU A 63 -22.82 12.13 3.30
N ASP A 64 -23.95 11.44 3.42
CA ASP A 64 -24.57 11.20 4.72
C ASP A 64 -23.69 10.33 5.62
N GLY A 65 -23.41 10.82 6.84
CA GLY A 65 -22.53 10.14 7.77
C GLY A 65 -21.03 10.49 7.63
N VAL A 66 -20.64 11.31 6.64
CA VAL A 66 -19.26 11.81 6.57
C VAL A 66 -18.97 12.77 7.74
N THR A 67 -17.80 12.64 8.33
CA THR A 67 -17.26 13.63 9.25
C THR A 67 -16.37 14.61 8.48
N VAL A 68 -16.66 15.91 8.55
CA VAL A 68 -15.79 16.94 7.97
C VAL A 68 -14.98 17.62 9.06
N VAL A 69 -13.66 17.73 8.85
CA VAL A 69 -12.75 18.43 9.77
C VAL A 69 -12.06 19.55 9.00
N ASN A 70 -12.32 20.79 9.43
CA ASN A 70 -11.66 21.96 8.88
C ASN A 70 -10.48 22.35 9.76
N PRO A 71 -9.22 22.31 9.26
CA PRO A 71 -8.04 22.72 10.00
C PRO A 71 -8.09 24.13 10.57
N GLN A 72 -8.87 25.04 9.94
CA GLN A 72 -8.97 26.45 10.36
C GLN A 72 -9.86 26.63 11.59
N THR A 73 -10.77 25.69 11.88
CA THR A 73 -11.81 25.87 12.92
C THR A 73 -11.84 24.73 13.95
N THR A 74 -11.10 23.64 13.72
CA THR A 74 -11.09 22.51 14.65
C THR A 74 -10.42 22.86 15.98
N ASP A 75 -10.99 22.38 17.08
CA ASP A 75 -10.43 22.47 18.43
C ASP A 75 -9.18 21.58 18.63
N LYS A 76 -8.92 20.63 17.71
CA LYS A 76 -7.78 19.71 17.77
C LYS A 76 -6.48 20.27 17.19
N LEU A 77 -6.50 21.45 16.55
CA LEU A 77 -5.33 22.03 15.87
C LEU A 77 -4.13 22.16 16.82
N ASP A 78 -4.33 22.73 18.00
CA ASP A 78 -3.24 22.96 18.97
C ASP A 78 -2.59 21.64 19.41
N LYS A 79 -3.39 20.61 19.70
CA LYS A 79 -2.91 19.25 19.99
C LYS A 79 -2.02 18.69 18.88
N TYR A 80 -2.45 18.88 17.63
CA TYR A 80 -1.67 18.38 16.47
C TYR A 80 -0.40 19.19 16.22
N VAL A 81 -0.44 20.51 16.47
CA VAL A 81 0.74 21.38 16.37
C VAL A 81 1.82 20.93 17.37
N GLU A 82 1.45 20.73 18.64
CA GLU A 82 2.37 20.24 19.67
C GLU A 82 2.94 18.87 19.29
N LEU A 83 2.09 17.93 18.87
CA LEU A 83 2.52 16.58 18.50
C LEU A 83 3.44 16.58 17.27
N LEU A 84 3.18 17.41 16.26
CA LEU A 84 4.03 17.55 15.10
C LEU A 84 5.38 18.18 15.47
N TYR A 85 5.36 19.23 16.28
CA TYR A 85 6.56 19.85 16.83
C TYR A 85 7.41 18.81 17.58
N GLU A 86 6.85 18.10 18.57
CA GLU A 86 7.56 17.10 19.35
C GLU A 86 8.16 15.98 18.45
N THR A 87 7.42 15.57 17.43
CA THR A 87 7.86 14.53 16.50
C THR A 87 9.03 14.98 15.63
N ARG A 88 9.11 16.29 15.29
CA ARG A 88 10.01 16.81 14.27
C ARG A 88 10.99 17.91 14.75
N LYS A 89 10.95 18.33 16.04
CA LYS A 89 11.83 19.39 16.58
C LYS A 89 13.30 19.12 16.35
N ALA A 90 13.76 17.87 16.46
CA ALA A 90 15.15 17.48 16.18
C ALA A 90 15.56 17.64 14.69
N LYS A 91 14.59 17.89 13.80
CA LYS A 91 14.78 18.17 12.35
C LYS A 91 14.46 19.63 12.00
N GLY A 92 14.42 20.53 12.99
CA GLY A 92 14.24 21.96 12.79
C GLY A 92 12.79 22.43 12.65
N MET A 93 11.81 21.62 13.07
CA MET A 93 10.41 22.06 13.19
C MET A 93 10.28 23.05 14.35
N THR A 94 9.57 24.16 14.15
CA THR A 94 9.15 25.08 15.20
C THR A 94 7.63 25.00 15.37
N MET A 95 7.10 25.54 16.48
CA MET A 95 5.65 25.58 16.72
C MET A 95 4.91 26.37 15.62
N GLU A 96 5.49 27.49 15.17
CA GLU A 96 4.93 28.34 14.11
C GLU A 96 4.88 27.57 12.79
N LYS A 97 5.98 26.91 12.41
CA LYS A 97 6.04 26.08 11.18
C LYS A 97 5.09 24.91 11.25
N ALA A 98 4.96 24.25 12.41
CA ALA A 98 4.02 23.16 12.60
C ALA A 98 2.59 23.62 12.37
N ARG A 99 2.21 24.77 12.95
CA ARG A 99 0.89 25.38 12.77
C ARG A 99 0.63 25.77 11.31
N GLU A 100 1.59 26.48 10.67
CA GLU A 100 1.49 26.86 9.27
C GLU A 100 1.32 25.64 8.35
N THR A 101 2.11 24.59 8.60
CA THR A 101 2.01 23.32 7.85
C THR A 101 0.61 22.73 7.97
N LEU A 102 0.09 22.59 9.19
CA LEU A 102 -1.20 21.94 9.43
C LEU A 102 -2.39 22.73 8.88
N LEU A 103 -2.28 24.05 8.82
CA LEU A 103 -3.33 24.90 8.26
C LEU A 103 -3.37 24.85 6.71
N ASN A 104 -2.25 24.53 6.05
CA ASN A 104 -2.12 24.63 4.60
C ASN A 104 -1.90 23.30 3.89
N ASP A 105 -1.55 22.23 4.61
CA ASP A 105 -1.26 20.91 4.05
C ASP A 105 -2.18 19.84 4.65
N TYR A 106 -3.24 19.51 3.91
CA TYR A 106 -4.24 18.53 4.34
C TYR A 106 -3.70 17.10 4.38
N LEU A 107 -2.65 16.77 3.60
CA LEU A 107 -1.98 15.47 3.68
C LEU A 107 -1.29 15.32 5.05
N THR A 108 -0.49 16.31 5.43
CA THR A 108 0.16 16.31 6.75
C THR A 108 -0.87 16.34 7.88
N PHE A 109 -1.96 17.11 7.75
CA PHE A 109 -3.02 17.14 8.74
C PHE A 109 -3.67 15.76 8.92
N GLY A 110 -4.01 15.07 7.82
CA GLY A 110 -4.57 13.72 7.86
C GLY A 110 -3.63 12.70 8.50
N VAL A 111 -2.34 12.76 8.18
CA VAL A 111 -1.32 11.92 8.85
C VAL A 111 -1.26 12.19 10.36
N MET A 112 -1.43 13.46 10.79
CA MET A 112 -1.47 13.79 12.23
C MET A 112 -2.71 13.23 12.91
N MET A 113 -3.87 13.19 12.24
CA MET A 113 -5.05 12.51 12.76
C MET A 113 -4.79 11.02 13.01
N VAL A 114 -4.15 10.35 12.06
CA VAL A 114 -3.74 8.93 12.20
C VAL A 114 -2.72 8.77 13.34
N LYS A 115 -1.73 9.67 13.44
CA LYS A 115 -0.73 9.67 14.52
C LYS A 115 -1.36 9.83 15.90
N ALA A 116 -2.37 10.68 16.01
CA ALA A 116 -3.06 10.99 17.27
C ALA A 116 -4.11 9.95 17.66
N ASN A 117 -4.35 8.90 16.89
CA ASN A 117 -5.44 7.92 17.03
C ASN A 117 -6.85 8.54 16.90
N ASP A 118 -6.97 9.63 16.19
CA ASP A 118 -8.26 10.25 15.85
C ASP A 118 -8.82 9.67 14.52
N ALA A 119 -8.00 8.89 13.81
CA ALA A 119 -8.35 8.04 12.67
C ALA A 119 -7.46 6.80 12.63
N ASP A 120 -7.95 5.73 12.00
CA ASP A 120 -7.24 4.46 11.91
C ASP A 120 -6.31 4.36 10.70
N GLY A 121 -6.60 5.12 9.64
CA GLY A 121 -5.79 5.15 8.43
C GLY A 121 -6.09 6.35 7.53
N MET A 122 -5.30 6.50 6.47
CA MET A 122 -5.48 7.54 5.45
C MET A 122 -5.26 6.98 4.05
N VAL A 123 -6.05 7.46 3.09
CA VAL A 123 -5.87 7.18 1.66
C VAL A 123 -5.82 8.50 0.90
N ALA A 124 -4.75 8.73 0.12
CA ALA A 124 -4.54 9.93 -0.68
C ALA A 124 -3.68 9.61 -1.92
N GLY A 125 -3.44 10.58 -2.81
CA GLY A 125 -2.60 10.42 -4.01
C GLY A 125 -3.37 10.53 -5.32
N ALA A 126 -4.68 10.72 -5.28
CA ALA A 126 -5.48 10.90 -6.49
C ALA A 126 -5.07 12.17 -7.27
N CYS A 127 -4.65 13.24 -6.58
CA CYS A 127 -4.21 14.49 -7.19
C CYS A 127 -2.81 14.95 -6.75
N HIS A 128 -2.14 14.24 -5.86
CA HIS A 128 -0.77 14.53 -5.44
C HIS A 128 0.22 13.50 -6.01
N ALA A 129 1.51 13.87 -6.04
CA ALA A 129 2.55 12.91 -6.38
C ALA A 129 2.79 11.96 -5.19
N THR A 130 3.15 10.69 -5.48
CA THR A 130 3.48 9.67 -4.46
C THR A 130 4.43 10.19 -3.39
N ALA A 131 5.48 10.94 -3.79
CA ALA A 131 6.42 11.52 -2.83
C ALA A 131 5.79 12.52 -1.87
N ASP A 132 4.80 13.28 -2.30
CA ASP A 132 4.13 14.29 -1.46
C ASP A 132 3.13 13.63 -0.50
N THR A 133 2.46 12.58 -0.95
CA THR A 133 1.56 11.76 -0.10
C THR A 133 2.34 10.99 0.96
N LEU A 134 3.44 10.33 0.59
CA LEU A 134 4.15 9.43 1.48
C LEU A 134 5.16 10.13 2.41
N ARG A 135 5.71 11.28 2.02
CA ARG A 135 6.69 12.01 2.83
C ARG A 135 6.19 12.34 4.24
N PRO A 136 5.00 12.93 4.44
CA PRO A 136 4.47 13.16 5.78
C PRO A 136 4.31 11.86 6.58
N ALA A 137 3.76 10.81 5.96
CA ALA A 137 3.55 9.53 6.60
C ALA A 137 4.87 8.90 7.10
N LEU A 138 5.89 8.83 6.24
CA LEU A 138 7.21 8.29 6.58
C LEU A 138 7.92 9.11 7.67
N GLN A 139 7.77 10.43 7.63
CA GLN A 139 8.42 11.33 8.58
C GLN A 139 7.76 11.35 9.96
N ILE A 140 6.45 11.17 10.03
CA ILE A 140 5.64 11.31 11.26
C ILE A 140 5.33 9.95 11.89
N LEU A 141 4.87 8.97 11.11
CA LEU A 141 4.50 7.65 11.61
C LEU A 141 5.71 6.73 11.76
N LYS A 142 6.68 6.82 10.84
CA LYS A 142 7.89 5.99 10.80
C LYS A 142 7.57 4.50 10.53
N THR A 143 8.60 3.65 10.65
CA THR A 143 8.45 2.19 10.54
C THR A 143 7.73 1.61 11.75
N ALA A 144 7.02 0.51 11.55
CA ALA A 144 6.51 -0.32 12.64
C ALA A 144 7.66 -0.89 13.50
N PRO A 145 7.43 -1.19 14.78
CA PRO A 145 8.45 -1.77 15.63
C PRO A 145 9.06 -3.05 15.03
N GLY A 146 10.39 -3.13 15.00
CA GLY A 146 11.11 -4.28 14.45
C GLY A 146 11.20 -4.34 12.92
N VAL A 147 10.59 -3.42 12.19
CA VAL A 147 10.65 -3.36 10.72
C VAL A 147 11.80 -2.47 10.27
N LYS A 148 12.63 -2.97 9.34
CA LYS A 148 13.84 -2.27 8.86
C LYS A 148 13.53 -1.12 7.91
N LEU A 149 12.54 -1.30 6.99
CA LEU A 149 12.14 -0.27 6.02
C LEU A 149 10.65 -0.38 5.67
N VAL A 150 10.10 0.74 5.21
CA VAL A 150 8.78 0.78 4.57
C VAL A 150 8.95 0.46 3.08
N SER A 151 8.05 -0.33 2.52
CA SER A 151 8.01 -0.65 1.08
C SER A 151 6.61 -0.54 0.52
N GLY A 152 6.52 -0.41 -0.81
CA GLY A 152 5.26 -0.29 -1.53
C GLY A 152 4.89 -1.59 -2.25
N PHE A 153 3.63 -2.03 -2.15
CA PHE A 153 3.17 -3.20 -2.86
C PHE A 153 1.83 -2.96 -3.58
N PHE A 154 1.54 -3.82 -4.53
CA PHE A 154 0.22 -3.94 -5.14
C PHE A 154 -0.37 -5.32 -4.89
N ILE A 155 -1.67 -5.36 -4.62
CA ILE A 155 -2.44 -6.58 -4.82
C ILE A 155 -2.99 -6.54 -6.25
N LEU A 156 -2.72 -7.59 -7.00
CA LEU A 156 -3.22 -7.77 -8.35
C LEU A 156 -4.21 -8.93 -8.37
N ASP A 157 -5.39 -8.71 -8.90
CA ASP A 157 -6.37 -9.76 -9.16
C ASP A 157 -6.54 -9.92 -10.67
N VAL A 158 -5.99 -11.00 -11.20
CA VAL A 158 -5.92 -11.28 -12.64
C VAL A 158 -7.09 -12.18 -13.03
N PRO A 159 -8.02 -11.72 -13.88
CA PRO A 159 -9.18 -12.50 -14.27
C PRO A 159 -8.77 -13.77 -15.03
N ASP A 160 -9.53 -14.84 -14.82
CA ASP A 160 -9.35 -16.14 -15.48
C ASP A 160 -7.93 -16.75 -15.33
N CYS A 161 -7.19 -16.32 -14.31
CA CYS A 161 -5.82 -16.76 -14.06
C CYS A 161 -5.79 -17.90 -13.04
N LYS A 162 -5.15 -19.02 -13.42
CA LYS A 162 -4.98 -20.20 -12.56
C LYS A 162 -3.72 -20.18 -11.70
N TYR A 163 -2.85 -19.19 -11.89
CA TYR A 163 -1.60 -19.05 -11.14
C TYR A 163 -1.83 -18.25 -9.85
N GLY A 164 -0.82 -18.23 -8.99
CA GLY A 164 -0.87 -17.52 -7.72
C GLY A 164 -1.94 -18.10 -6.79
N ALA A 165 -2.62 -17.25 -6.04
CA ALA A 165 -3.77 -17.61 -5.24
C ALA A 165 -5.07 -17.42 -6.05
N ASN A 166 -5.29 -18.31 -7.02
CA ASN A 166 -6.43 -18.23 -7.96
C ASN A 166 -6.52 -16.88 -8.69
N GLY A 167 -5.40 -16.37 -9.21
CA GLY A 167 -5.31 -15.09 -9.89
C GLY A 167 -4.86 -13.94 -9.01
N THR A 168 -4.93 -14.08 -7.70
CA THR A 168 -4.50 -13.03 -6.78
C THR A 168 -3.01 -13.13 -6.46
N PHE A 169 -2.31 -11.99 -6.55
CA PHE A 169 -0.87 -11.85 -6.31
C PHE A 169 -0.55 -10.64 -5.47
N LEU A 170 0.61 -10.68 -4.80
CA LEU A 170 1.26 -9.49 -4.26
C LEU A 170 2.56 -9.23 -5.01
N PHE A 171 2.72 -8.01 -5.54
CA PHE A 171 3.94 -7.53 -6.20
C PHE A 171 4.61 -6.45 -5.36
N ALA A 172 5.90 -6.59 -5.04
CA ALA A 172 6.70 -5.62 -4.26
C ALA A 172 8.20 -5.63 -4.67
N ASP A 173 8.95 -4.53 -4.51
CA ASP A 173 8.44 -3.19 -4.33
C ASP A 173 8.08 -2.60 -5.71
N CYS A 174 6.95 -1.95 -5.79
CA CYS A 174 6.46 -1.38 -7.04
C CYS A 174 6.19 0.13 -6.96
N GLY A 175 6.48 0.77 -5.82
CA GLY A 175 6.06 2.15 -5.59
C GLY A 175 7.00 3.05 -4.79
N LEU A 176 7.99 2.53 -4.07
CA LEU A 176 8.74 3.34 -3.10
C LEU A 176 10.26 3.22 -3.24
N ASN A 177 10.83 2.01 -3.10
CA ASN A 177 12.28 1.81 -3.02
C ASN A 177 12.88 1.64 -4.43
N GLN A 178 13.71 2.59 -4.86
CA GLN A 178 14.22 2.63 -6.24
C GLN A 178 15.16 1.47 -6.56
N ASP A 179 16.18 1.26 -5.73
CA ASP A 179 17.17 0.20 -5.92
C ASP A 179 17.56 -0.40 -4.56
N PRO A 180 16.69 -1.25 -3.96
CA PRO A 180 16.97 -1.88 -2.69
C PRO A 180 18.18 -2.81 -2.79
N ASN A 181 19.02 -2.77 -1.75
CA ASN A 181 20.13 -3.72 -1.61
C ASN A 181 19.64 -5.11 -1.20
N ALA A 182 20.53 -6.08 -1.05
CA ALA A 182 20.16 -7.46 -0.74
C ALA A 182 19.42 -7.61 0.61
N GLU A 183 19.87 -6.89 1.64
CA GLU A 183 19.22 -6.91 2.96
C GLU A 183 17.82 -6.27 2.94
N GLU A 184 17.69 -5.17 2.19
CA GLU A 184 16.40 -4.49 1.98
C GLU A 184 15.43 -5.37 1.20
N LEU A 185 15.88 -6.07 0.14
CA LEU A 185 15.06 -7.02 -0.61
C LEU A 185 14.56 -8.18 0.28
N ALA A 186 15.41 -8.72 1.15
CA ALA A 186 15.02 -9.76 2.11
C ALA A 186 13.95 -9.23 3.10
N ALA A 187 14.09 -8.00 3.58
CA ALA A 187 13.12 -7.36 4.46
C ALA A 187 11.79 -7.05 3.73
N ILE A 188 11.84 -6.64 2.45
CA ILE A 188 10.65 -6.46 1.60
C ILE A 188 9.91 -7.79 1.45
N ALA A 189 10.63 -8.90 1.22
CA ALA A 189 10.03 -10.23 1.08
C ALA A 189 9.30 -10.65 2.36
N GLU A 190 9.89 -10.42 3.52
CA GLU A 190 9.28 -10.72 4.84
C GLU A 190 8.02 -9.90 5.08
N SER A 191 8.08 -8.59 4.87
CA SER A 191 6.91 -7.72 5.00
C SER A 191 5.81 -8.09 4.01
N SER A 192 6.17 -8.45 2.77
CA SER A 192 5.23 -8.89 1.73
C SER A 192 4.54 -10.20 2.09
N ALA A 193 5.25 -11.13 2.73
CA ALA A 193 4.65 -12.38 3.23
C ALA A 193 3.55 -12.10 4.26
N LYS A 194 3.82 -11.22 5.22
CA LYS A 194 2.84 -10.82 6.24
C LYS A 194 1.64 -10.13 5.62
N SER A 195 1.89 -9.15 4.73
CA SER A 195 0.84 -8.43 4.03
C SER A 195 -0.05 -9.37 3.21
N PHE A 196 0.54 -10.29 2.45
CA PHE A 196 -0.21 -11.27 1.65
C PHE A 196 -1.05 -12.19 2.52
N GLN A 197 -0.46 -12.76 3.57
CA GLN A 197 -1.18 -13.64 4.50
C GLN A 197 -2.38 -12.93 5.13
N SER A 198 -2.21 -11.69 5.57
CA SER A 198 -3.24 -10.92 6.26
C SER A 198 -4.36 -10.47 5.33
N LEU A 199 -4.01 -9.95 4.16
CA LEU A 199 -4.99 -9.38 3.21
C LEU A 199 -5.66 -10.47 2.36
N VAL A 200 -4.88 -11.43 1.82
CA VAL A 200 -5.41 -12.47 0.93
C VAL A 200 -5.86 -13.70 1.71
N GLY A 201 -5.24 -13.99 2.86
CA GLY A 201 -5.57 -15.15 3.69
C GLY A 201 -4.99 -16.47 3.19
N ALA A 202 -4.17 -16.44 2.13
CA ALA A 202 -3.51 -17.60 1.58
C ALA A 202 -2.05 -17.70 2.07
N LYS A 203 -1.48 -18.90 2.07
CA LYS A 203 -0.06 -19.11 2.40
C LYS A 203 0.82 -18.36 1.40
N PRO A 204 1.72 -17.46 1.84
CA PRO A 204 2.65 -16.79 0.94
C PRO A 204 3.67 -17.78 0.39
N ILE A 205 3.87 -17.75 -0.92
CA ILE A 205 4.89 -18.50 -1.67
C ILE A 205 5.66 -17.47 -2.47
N ILE A 206 6.90 -17.20 -2.05
CA ILE A 206 7.63 -15.97 -2.41
C ILE A 206 8.72 -16.28 -3.43
N ALA A 207 8.67 -15.63 -4.59
CA ALA A 207 9.73 -15.68 -5.59
C ALA A 207 10.56 -14.39 -5.61
N MET A 208 11.87 -14.52 -5.43
CA MET A 208 12.84 -13.44 -5.61
C MET A 208 13.19 -13.35 -7.09
N LEU A 209 12.68 -12.31 -7.78
CA LEU A 209 12.72 -12.22 -9.24
C LEU A 209 14.04 -11.69 -9.77
N SER A 210 14.46 -12.27 -10.89
CA SER A 210 15.63 -11.85 -11.68
C SER A 210 15.42 -12.22 -13.15
N HIS A 211 16.27 -11.70 -14.02
CA HIS A 211 16.40 -12.24 -15.39
C HIS A 211 17.17 -13.57 -15.46
N SER A 212 17.69 -14.04 -14.32
CA SER A 212 18.36 -15.34 -14.15
C SER A 212 17.47 -16.33 -13.38
N THR A 213 17.66 -17.61 -13.63
CA THR A 213 17.09 -18.70 -12.82
C THR A 213 18.20 -19.67 -12.44
N LYS A 214 18.46 -19.78 -11.12
CA LYS A 214 19.42 -20.73 -10.55
C LYS A 214 20.76 -20.76 -11.24
N GLY A 215 21.35 -19.55 -11.42
CA GLY A 215 22.68 -19.38 -12.01
C GLY A 215 22.73 -19.39 -13.53
N SER A 216 21.60 -19.23 -14.23
CA SER A 216 21.58 -19.20 -15.71
C SER A 216 22.25 -17.97 -16.30
N ALA A 217 22.46 -16.90 -15.53
CA ALA A 217 23.21 -15.71 -15.90
C ALA A 217 24.14 -15.27 -14.76
N LYS A 218 25.20 -14.52 -15.12
CA LYS A 218 26.15 -13.93 -14.16
C LYS A 218 26.19 -12.41 -14.34
N HIS A 219 25.79 -11.66 -13.32
CA HIS A 219 25.79 -10.21 -13.34
C HIS A 219 25.62 -9.70 -11.90
N PRO A 220 26.16 -8.53 -11.49
CA PRO A 220 25.96 -7.97 -10.14
C PRO A 220 24.50 -7.83 -9.73
N LEU A 221 23.59 -7.54 -10.67
CA LEU A 221 22.14 -7.50 -10.39
C LEU A 221 21.56 -8.88 -10.06
N VAL A 222 22.14 -9.96 -10.62
CA VAL A 222 21.78 -11.35 -10.26
C VAL A 222 22.32 -11.68 -8.87
N ASP A 223 23.61 -11.36 -8.62
CA ASP A 223 24.29 -11.63 -7.37
C ASP A 223 23.55 -10.95 -6.19
N LYS A 224 23.01 -9.74 -6.40
CA LYS A 224 22.17 -9.04 -5.41
C LYS A 224 20.95 -9.88 -5.00
N VAL A 225 20.24 -10.48 -5.97
CA VAL A 225 19.03 -11.27 -5.69
C VAL A 225 19.38 -12.62 -5.07
N VAL A 226 20.46 -13.25 -5.49
CA VAL A 226 21.01 -14.48 -4.87
C VAL A 226 21.32 -14.22 -3.40
N GLU A 227 22.06 -13.14 -3.12
CA GLU A 227 22.40 -12.75 -1.74
C GLU A 227 21.15 -12.40 -0.91
N ALA A 228 20.19 -11.68 -1.49
CA ALA A 228 18.92 -11.39 -0.83
C ALA A 228 18.16 -12.67 -0.44
N THR A 229 18.15 -13.66 -1.32
CA THR A 229 17.52 -14.96 -1.07
C THR A 229 18.24 -15.72 0.07
N ARG A 230 19.57 -15.70 0.07
CA ARG A 230 20.38 -16.29 1.13
C ARG A 230 20.08 -15.64 2.48
N ILE A 231 20.09 -14.30 2.54
CA ILE A 231 19.78 -13.52 3.75
C ILE A 231 18.36 -13.84 4.25
N ALA A 232 17.39 -13.92 3.34
CA ALA A 232 15.99 -14.25 3.70
C ALA A 232 15.88 -15.63 4.33
N HIS A 233 16.56 -16.63 3.79
CA HIS A 233 16.60 -17.98 4.40
C HIS A 233 17.20 -17.97 5.81
N GLU A 234 18.27 -17.19 6.03
CA GLU A 234 18.93 -17.11 7.33
C GLU A 234 18.12 -16.34 8.38
N GLN A 235 17.57 -15.18 7.98
CA GLN A 235 16.87 -14.30 8.93
C GLN A 235 15.41 -14.70 9.14
N TYR A 236 14.78 -15.33 8.15
CA TYR A 236 13.35 -15.66 8.15
C TYR A 236 13.10 -17.14 7.75
N PRO A 237 13.62 -18.11 8.49
CA PRO A 237 13.61 -19.54 8.11
C PRO A 237 12.21 -20.16 8.00
N GLY A 238 11.17 -19.44 8.46
CA GLY A 238 9.78 -19.88 8.32
C GLY A 238 9.10 -19.50 7.01
N LEU A 239 9.76 -18.70 6.16
CA LEU A 239 9.19 -18.28 4.89
C LEU A 239 9.36 -19.35 3.81
N CYS A 240 8.30 -19.58 3.03
CA CYS A 240 8.37 -20.31 1.78
C CYS A 240 8.88 -19.38 0.68
N ILE A 241 10.20 -19.25 0.58
CA ILE A 241 10.88 -18.30 -0.30
C ILE A 241 11.98 -18.98 -1.10
N ASP A 242 12.16 -18.59 -2.37
CA ASP A 242 13.25 -19.08 -3.20
C ASP A 242 13.58 -18.08 -4.32
N GLY A 243 14.77 -18.19 -4.88
CA GLY A 243 15.34 -17.34 -5.95
C GLY A 243 16.81 -17.67 -6.16
N GLU A 244 17.51 -17.02 -7.08
CA GLU A 244 16.86 -16.08 -8.01
C GLU A 244 16.09 -16.87 -9.08
N MET A 245 14.98 -16.31 -9.57
CA MET A 245 14.27 -16.94 -10.67
C MET A 245 13.54 -15.94 -11.58
N GLN A 246 13.39 -16.35 -12.84
CA GLN A 246 12.60 -15.61 -13.82
C GLN A 246 11.11 -15.74 -13.53
N PRO A 247 10.26 -14.76 -13.91
CA PRO A 247 8.82 -14.81 -13.66
C PRO A 247 8.12 -16.05 -14.25
N ASP A 248 8.55 -16.51 -15.41
CA ASP A 248 8.02 -17.72 -16.04
C ASP A 248 8.31 -18.99 -15.21
N ALA A 249 9.52 -19.09 -14.65
CA ALA A 249 9.86 -20.18 -13.74
C ALA A 249 9.13 -20.06 -12.38
N ALA A 250 8.88 -18.84 -11.89
CA ALA A 250 8.15 -18.61 -10.67
C ALA A 250 6.67 -19.02 -10.76
N LEU A 251 6.05 -18.83 -11.94
CA LEU A 251 4.60 -18.92 -12.12
C LEU A 251 4.15 -20.22 -12.82
N VAL A 252 4.91 -20.72 -13.79
CA VAL A 252 4.46 -21.78 -14.70
C VAL A 252 5.07 -23.14 -14.31
N PRO A 253 4.26 -24.12 -13.82
CA PRO A 253 4.78 -25.38 -13.30
C PRO A 253 5.64 -26.21 -14.28
N SER A 254 5.30 -26.19 -15.57
CA SER A 254 6.08 -26.88 -16.60
C SER A 254 7.47 -26.27 -16.81
N ILE A 255 7.58 -24.94 -16.73
CA ILE A 255 8.84 -24.18 -16.84
C ILE A 255 9.67 -24.37 -15.56
N ALA A 256 9.02 -24.28 -14.41
CA ALA A 256 9.64 -24.52 -13.10
C ALA A 256 10.34 -25.89 -13.03
N LYS A 257 9.67 -26.93 -13.52
CA LYS A 257 10.21 -28.29 -13.55
C LYS A 257 11.51 -28.39 -14.34
N SER A 258 11.66 -27.59 -15.38
CA SER A 258 12.86 -27.54 -16.21
C SER A 258 13.95 -26.62 -15.67
N LYS A 259 13.58 -25.39 -15.26
CA LYS A 259 14.53 -24.33 -14.88
C LYS A 259 14.95 -24.33 -13.42
N ALA A 260 14.07 -24.80 -12.51
CA ALA A 260 14.30 -24.82 -11.07
C ALA A 260 13.83 -26.12 -10.43
N PRO A 261 14.36 -27.28 -10.86
CA PRO A 261 13.97 -28.58 -10.32
C PRO A 261 14.25 -28.63 -8.80
N GLY A 262 13.29 -29.14 -8.02
CA GLY A 262 13.41 -29.26 -6.56
C GLY A 262 13.05 -28.00 -5.77
N SER A 263 12.74 -26.88 -6.42
CA SER A 263 12.23 -25.69 -5.72
C SER A 263 10.79 -25.91 -5.23
N GLU A 264 10.54 -25.55 -3.96
CA GLU A 264 9.19 -25.61 -3.39
C GLU A 264 8.33 -24.41 -3.82
N VAL A 265 8.96 -23.35 -4.35
CA VAL A 265 8.35 -22.06 -4.76
C VAL A 265 8.06 -22.02 -6.26
N ALA A 266 9.01 -22.48 -7.09
CA ALA A 266 8.90 -22.39 -8.54
C ALA A 266 7.62 -23.06 -9.06
N GLY A 267 6.93 -22.34 -9.95
CA GLY A 267 5.64 -22.74 -10.52
C GLY A 267 4.42 -22.58 -9.62
N LYS A 268 4.59 -22.00 -8.42
CA LYS A 268 3.52 -21.85 -7.43
C LYS A 268 3.50 -20.46 -6.77
N ALA A 269 4.43 -19.57 -7.15
CA ALA A 269 4.57 -18.29 -6.48
C ALA A 269 3.31 -17.43 -6.57
N ASN A 270 2.97 -16.76 -5.46
CA ASN A 270 1.88 -15.79 -5.35
C ASN A 270 2.34 -14.45 -4.77
N VAL A 271 3.59 -14.38 -4.30
CA VAL A 271 4.27 -13.14 -3.88
C VAL A 271 5.52 -12.99 -4.74
N LEU A 272 5.59 -11.90 -5.50
CA LEU A 272 6.68 -11.63 -6.44
C LEU A 272 7.48 -10.41 -5.96
N ILE A 273 8.76 -10.63 -5.64
CA ILE A 273 9.67 -9.58 -5.19
C ILE A 273 10.56 -9.15 -6.35
N PHE A 274 10.43 -7.90 -6.75
CA PHE A 274 11.14 -7.32 -7.88
C PHE A 274 12.51 -6.77 -7.46
N PRO A 275 13.55 -6.88 -8.30
CA PRO A 275 14.91 -6.50 -7.93
C PRO A 275 15.13 -4.98 -7.79
N ASN A 276 14.25 -4.18 -8.39
CA ASN A 276 14.25 -2.71 -8.32
C ASN A 276 12.89 -2.14 -8.73
N LEU A 277 12.72 -0.84 -8.55
CA LEU A 277 11.46 -0.14 -8.81
C LEU A 277 11.05 -0.17 -10.29
N ASP A 278 11.99 -0.06 -11.22
CA ASP A 278 11.67 -0.09 -12.66
C ASP A 278 10.99 -1.42 -13.02
N CYS A 279 11.57 -2.54 -12.57
CA CYS A 279 11.00 -3.87 -12.83
C CYS A 279 9.60 -4.02 -12.22
N GLY A 280 9.42 -3.60 -10.96
CA GLY A 280 8.15 -3.70 -10.26
C GLY A 280 7.08 -2.78 -10.85
N ASN A 281 7.42 -1.51 -11.07
CA ASN A 281 6.49 -0.49 -11.58
C ASN A 281 6.05 -0.77 -13.02
N ILE A 282 6.98 -1.16 -13.89
CA ILE A 282 6.66 -1.57 -15.27
C ILE A 282 5.85 -2.88 -15.23
N GLY A 283 6.28 -3.84 -14.43
CA GLY A 283 5.66 -5.17 -14.35
C GLY A 283 4.19 -5.11 -13.95
N TYR A 284 3.84 -4.43 -12.86
CA TYR A 284 2.44 -4.37 -12.44
C TYR A 284 1.55 -3.66 -13.46
N LYS A 285 2.05 -2.57 -14.10
CA LYS A 285 1.29 -1.84 -15.12
C LYS A 285 1.02 -2.68 -16.38
N LEU A 286 2.00 -3.48 -16.80
CA LEU A 286 1.80 -4.40 -17.92
C LEU A 286 0.74 -5.44 -17.60
N VAL A 287 0.78 -6.04 -16.41
CA VAL A 287 -0.23 -7.00 -15.97
C VAL A 287 -1.59 -6.34 -15.86
N GLN A 288 -1.68 -5.16 -15.24
CA GLN A 288 -2.93 -4.41 -15.13
C GLN A 288 -3.55 -4.11 -16.49
N ARG A 289 -2.76 -3.59 -17.45
CA ARG A 289 -3.32 -3.15 -18.74
C ARG A 289 -3.51 -4.28 -19.74
N LEU A 290 -2.54 -5.19 -19.86
CA LEU A 290 -2.60 -6.30 -20.83
C LEU A 290 -3.37 -7.50 -20.28
N GLY A 291 -3.18 -7.81 -19.01
CA GLY A 291 -3.88 -8.91 -18.33
C GLY A 291 -5.28 -8.53 -17.81
N LYS A 292 -5.69 -7.26 -17.98
CA LYS A 292 -6.96 -6.72 -17.44
C LYS A 292 -7.12 -6.96 -15.94
N ALA A 293 -6.00 -6.99 -15.22
CA ALA A 293 -6.00 -7.19 -13.80
C ALA A 293 -6.51 -5.93 -13.08
N GLU A 294 -7.26 -6.14 -12.02
CA GLU A 294 -7.47 -5.11 -11.01
C GLU A 294 -6.16 -4.96 -10.21
N ALA A 295 -5.75 -3.72 -9.94
CA ALA A 295 -4.49 -3.43 -9.26
C ALA A 295 -4.73 -2.42 -8.14
N TYR A 296 -4.63 -2.88 -6.90
CA TYR A 296 -4.88 -2.09 -5.70
C TYR A 296 -3.55 -1.68 -5.06
N GLY A 297 -3.28 -0.37 -5.05
CA GLY A 297 -2.05 0.20 -4.52
C GLY A 297 -1.62 1.52 -5.20
N PRO A 298 -0.38 2.01 -4.92
CA PRO A 298 0.60 1.35 -4.05
C PRO A 298 0.20 1.42 -2.56
N MET A 299 0.12 0.27 -1.93
CA MET A 299 -0.10 0.17 -0.51
C MET A 299 1.23 0.13 0.24
N LEU A 300 1.30 0.74 1.42
CA LEU A 300 2.49 0.68 2.26
C LEU A 300 2.44 -0.50 3.23
N GLN A 301 3.59 -1.13 3.38
CA GLN A 301 3.86 -2.13 4.40
C GLN A 301 5.09 -1.76 5.22
N GLY A 302 5.12 -2.21 6.46
CA GLY A 302 6.22 -1.86 7.38
C GLY A 302 6.11 -0.46 8.00
N ILE A 303 5.09 0.32 7.69
CA ILE A 303 4.77 1.59 8.35
C ILE A 303 3.99 1.33 9.64
N ALA A 304 4.15 2.22 10.64
CA ALA A 304 3.56 2.00 11.97
C ALA A 304 2.02 2.04 11.99
N LYS A 305 1.40 2.76 11.06
CA LYS A 305 -0.05 2.81 10.87
C LYS A 305 -0.41 2.94 9.39
N PRO A 306 -1.57 2.45 8.95
CA PRO A 306 -1.94 2.43 7.54
C PRO A 306 -2.08 3.84 6.94
N VAL A 307 -1.23 4.17 6.01
CA VAL A 307 -1.37 5.30 5.10
C VAL A 307 -1.02 4.80 3.71
N ASN A 308 -1.95 4.89 2.77
CA ASN A 308 -1.78 4.33 1.44
C ASN A 308 -1.93 5.41 0.37
N ASP A 309 -1.16 5.23 -0.70
CA ASP A 309 -1.12 6.12 -1.86
C ASP A 309 -2.04 5.60 -2.97
N LEU A 310 -2.41 6.48 -3.86
CA LEU A 310 -3.19 6.20 -5.06
C LEU A 310 -2.40 6.57 -6.30
N SER A 311 -2.64 5.89 -7.39
CA SER A 311 -2.20 6.38 -8.70
C SER A 311 -3.01 7.62 -9.08
N ARG A 312 -2.37 8.68 -9.62
CA ARG A 312 -3.09 9.83 -10.18
C ARG A 312 -4.06 9.46 -11.31
N GLY A 313 -3.86 8.31 -11.94
CA GLY A 313 -4.76 7.73 -12.94
C GLY A 313 -5.79 6.77 -12.37
N CYS A 314 -6.01 6.73 -11.06
CA CYS A 314 -7.01 5.87 -10.42
C CYS A 314 -8.44 6.29 -10.80
N SER A 315 -9.34 5.32 -10.76
CA SER A 315 -10.78 5.54 -10.78
C SER A 315 -11.33 5.73 -9.36
N TRP A 316 -12.59 6.14 -9.21
CA TRP A 316 -13.24 6.16 -7.90
C TRP A 316 -13.38 4.74 -7.31
N GLN A 317 -13.54 3.72 -8.16
CA GLN A 317 -13.57 2.32 -7.75
C GLN A 317 -12.25 1.87 -7.12
N ASP A 318 -11.11 2.32 -7.69
CA ASP A 318 -9.79 2.06 -7.11
C ASP A 318 -9.67 2.69 -5.71
N ILE A 319 -10.22 3.91 -5.52
CA ILE A 319 -10.24 4.57 -4.20
C ILE A 319 -11.04 3.74 -3.19
N VAL A 320 -12.25 3.29 -3.56
CA VAL A 320 -13.08 2.41 -2.72
C VAL A 320 -12.30 1.14 -2.32
N GLY A 321 -11.63 0.51 -3.29
CA GLY A 321 -10.83 -0.70 -3.06
C GLY A 321 -9.66 -0.45 -2.10
N VAL A 322 -8.89 0.63 -2.30
CA VAL A 322 -7.76 0.97 -1.43
C VAL A 322 -8.24 1.37 -0.02
N VAL A 323 -9.38 2.05 0.12
CA VAL A 323 -9.99 2.33 1.44
C VAL A 323 -10.39 1.04 2.14
N ALA A 324 -11.03 0.10 1.46
CA ALA A 324 -11.38 -1.19 2.05
C ALA A 324 -10.14 -1.97 2.53
N LEU A 325 -9.08 -2.00 1.72
CA LEU A 325 -7.80 -2.62 2.08
C LEU A 325 -7.12 -1.89 3.26
N THR A 326 -7.17 -0.55 3.29
CA THR A 326 -6.63 0.25 4.39
C THR A 326 -7.38 -0.02 5.70
N ALA A 327 -8.70 -0.17 5.63
CA ALA A 327 -9.51 -0.56 6.79
C ALA A 327 -9.12 -1.94 7.31
N VAL A 328 -8.93 -2.92 6.43
CA VAL A 328 -8.46 -4.27 6.82
C VAL A 328 -7.04 -4.22 7.38
N GLN A 329 -6.12 -3.42 6.82
CA GLN A 329 -4.79 -3.21 7.42
C GLN A 329 -4.89 -2.64 8.85
N ALA A 330 -5.80 -1.68 9.07
CA ALA A 330 -6.00 -1.07 10.39
C ALA A 330 -6.61 -2.03 11.42
N GLN A 331 -7.37 -3.05 10.99
CA GLN A 331 -7.86 -4.11 11.88
C GLN A 331 -6.74 -5.02 12.41
N LEU A 332 -5.60 -5.06 11.71
CA LEU A 332 -4.46 -5.94 11.97
C LEU A 332 -3.30 -5.22 12.70
N SER A 333 -3.44 -3.90 12.94
CA SER A 333 -2.40 -3.01 13.49
C SER A 333 -2.41 -2.97 15.01
#